data_69110942ccff648253477a6a54f193b5
#
_entry.id   69110942ccff648253477a6a54f193b5
#
_cell.length_a   1.000
_cell.length_b   1.000
_cell.length_c   1.000
_cell.angle_alpha   90.00
_cell.angle_beta   90.00
_cell.angle_gamma   90.00
#
_symmetry.space_group_name_H-M   'P 1'
#
loop_
_entity.id
_entity.type
_entity.pdbx_description
1 polymer ?
#
loop_
_entity_poly.entity_id
_entity_poly.type
_entity_poly.pdbx_seq_one_letter_code
_entity_poly.pdbx_strand_id
1 'polypeptide(L)'
;MSLVDHFINGNGPNFKNISTTAIYNPASGEEVSRVVSGTANCVDEAVKSSLKAFPEWSGMTPLVRSRKMFKLKEIIEKRQNELAKLITLEHGKTFDDALGEIARGLEVVEFSCGIPNHLAGNFTSNVGRSIDSWSDYQPMGVCAGITPFNFPIMVPLWMFPVAIACGNCFILKPSERDPSSTRLLTEMVLEAGIPAGVLNMINGGKEAVDAILQHKDISGVSFVGSTPIAHYVYCEAAKYGKKVQAMGGAKN
;
A
#
# COMPACT_ATOMS: atom_id res chain seq x y z
N MET A 1 -20.83 15.27 -8.06
CA MET A 1 -20.17 13.96 -7.88
C MET A 1 -18.70 14.19 -7.61
N SER A 2 -18.14 13.52 -6.61
CA SER A 2 -16.72 13.60 -6.29
C SER A 2 -15.90 12.72 -7.25
N LEU A 3 -14.67 13.13 -7.54
CA LEU A 3 -13.72 12.34 -8.32
C LEU A 3 -12.63 11.81 -7.37
N VAL A 4 -12.43 10.50 -7.38
CA VAL A 4 -11.33 9.85 -6.65
C VAL A 4 -10.11 9.78 -7.57
N ASP A 5 -9.16 10.68 -7.32
CA ASP A 5 -7.94 10.79 -8.10
C ASP A 5 -6.82 9.87 -7.56
N HIS A 6 -5.74 9.74 -8.31
CA HIS A 6 -4.50 9.19 -7.81
C HIS A 6 -3.96 10.04 -6.64
N PHE A 7 -3.02 9.47 -5.90
CA PHE A 7 -2.26 10.21 -4.90
C PHE A 7 -0.76 9.98 -5.13
N ILE A 8 -0.12 10.96 -5.75
CA ILE A 8 1.29 10.89 -6.10
C ILE A 8 2.01 12.10 -5.52
N ASN A 9 3.11 11.86 -4.83
CA ASN A 9 3.93 12.92 -4.21
C ASN A 9 3.11 13.84 -3.27
N GLY A 10 2.16 13.27 -2.53
CA GLY A 10 1.33 14.02 -1.58
C GLY A 10 0.18 14.80 -2.21
N ASN A 11 -0.07 14.67 -3.50
CA ASN A 11 -1.11 15.41 -4.23
C ASN A 11 -1.92 14.50 -5.16
N GLY A 12 -3.08 15.02 -5.64
CA GLY A 12 -3.76 14.50 -6.80
C GLY A 12 -3.09 15.04 -8.08
N PRO A 13 -2.40 14.22 -8.86
CA PRO A 13 -1.74 14.71 -10.08
C PRO A 13 -2.78 14.99 -11.16
N ASN A 14 -2.61 16.10 -11.88
CA ASN A 14 -3.50 16.46 -12.98
C ASN A 14 -3.04 15.79 -14.29
N PHE A 15 -3.39 14.53 -14.48
CA PHE A 15 -3.20 13.85 -15.76
C PHE A 15 -4.30 14.25 -16.75
N LYS A 16 -3.93 14.68 -17.95
CA LYS A 16 -4.88 15.02 -19.01
C LYS A 16 -5.43 13.77 -19.69
N ASN A 17 -6.69 13.80 -20.09
CA ASN A 17 -7.37 12.75 -20.87
C ASN A 17 -7.41 11.37 -20.17
N ILE A 18 -7.55 11.34 -18.86
CA ILE A 18 -7.75 10.09 -18.10
C ILE A 18 -9.23 9.67 -18.18
N SER A 19 -9.48 8.41 -18.50
CA SER A 19 -10.80 7.80 -18.39
C SER A 19 -11.21 7.64 -16.93
N THR A 20 -12.51 7.65 -16.66
CA THR A 20 -13.05 7.45 -15.31
C THR A 20 -14.09 6.34 -15.32
N THR A 21 -14.18 5.61 -14.20
CA THR A 21 -15.20 4.57 -13.97
C THR A 21 -16.11 5.02 -12.84
N ALA A 22 -17.41 4.73 -12.96
CA ALA A 22 -18.39 5.04 -11.92
C ALA A 22 -18.21 4.11 -10.71
N ILE A 23 -18.42 4.67 -9.52
CA ILE A 23 -18.47 3.96 -8.24
C ILE A 23 -19.93 4.01 -7.78
N TYR A 24 -20.46 2.85 -7.40
CA TYR A 24 -21.86 2.71 -7.01
C TYR A 24 -21.99 2.36 -5.53
N ASN A 25 -23.02 2.89 -4.90
CA ASN A 25 -23.50 2.34 -3.63
C ASN A 25 -24.25 1.03 -3.92
N PRO A 26 -23.76 -0.13 -3.49
CA PRO A 26 -24.42 -1.40 -3.81
C PRO A 26 -25.77 -1.60 -3.11
N ALA A 27 -26.08 -0.83 -2.06
CA ALA A 27 -27.37 -0.90 -1.39
C ALA A 27 -28.49 -0.13 -2.14
N SER A 28 -28.16 0.98 -2.82
CA SER A 28 -29.14 1.78 -3.56
C SER A 28 -29.02 1.64 -5.08
N GLY A 29 -27.88 1.18 -5.58
CA GLY A 29 -27.56 1.16 -7.01
C GLY A 29 -27.23 2.54 -7.60
N GLU A 30 -27.14 3.58 -6.79
CA GLU A 30 -26.82 4.93 -7.23
C GLU A 30 -25.33 5.15 -7.44
N GLU A 31 -24.97 5.90 -8.48
CA GLU A 31 -23.59 6.38 -8.67
C GLU A 31 -23.26 7.43 -7.61
N VAL A 32 -22.28 7.15 -6.74
CA VAL A 32 -21.89 8.03 -5.63
C VAL A 32 -20.64 8.85 -5.92
N SER A 33 -19.74 8.33 -6.75
CA SER A 33 -18.50 9.00 -7.15
C SER A 33 -17.95 8.39 -8.44
N ARG A 34 -16.83 8.90 -8.92
CA ARG A 34 -16.07 8.33 -10.04
C ARG A 34 -14.60 8.19 -9.66
N VAL A 35 -13.94 7.20 -10.21
CA VAL A 35 -12.50 6.99 -10.03
C VAL A 35 -11.75 7.11 -11.36
N VAL A 36 -10.57 7.73 -11.34
CA VAL A 36 -9.68 7.80 -12.50
C VAL A 36 -9.07 6.44 -12.80
N SER A 37 -8.83 6.15 -14.08
CA SER A 37 -8.22 4.90 -14.53
C SER A 37 -6.76 5.15 -14.89
N GLY A 38 -5.83 4.66 -14.07
CA GLY A 38 -4.40 4.82 -14.27
C GLY A 38 -3.85 4.05 -15.45
N THR A 39 -2.89 4.65 -16.11
CA THR A 39 -2.11 4.11 -17.23
C THR A 39 -0.68 3.78 -16.77
N ALA A 40 0.11 3.20 -17.68
CA ALA A 40 1.53 2.96 -17.44
C ALA A 40 2.30 4.24 -17.07
N ASN A 41 1.93 5.39 -17.66
CA ASN A 41 2.55 6.68 -17.33
C ASN A 41 2.26 7.12 -15.89
N CYS A 42 1.05 6.85 -15.37
CA CYS A 42 0.72 7.16 -13.98
C CYS A 42 1.58 6.32 -13.00
N VAL A 43 1.81 5.05 -13.34
CA VAL A 43 2.68 4.16 -12.55
C VAL A 43 4.13 4.66 -12.58
N ASP A 44 4.65 5.04 -13.75
CA ASP A 44 6.01 5.57 -13.91
C ASP A 44 6.23 6.85 -13.07
N GLU A 45 5.27 7.78 -13.07
CA GLU A 45 5.33 8.99 -12.24
C GLU A 45 5.29 8.68 -10.73
N ALA A 46 4.51 7.69 -10.30
CA ALA A 46 4.50 7.24 -8.90
C ALA A 46 5.84 6.60 -8.51
N VAL A 47 6.44 5.80 -9.40
CA VAL A 47 7.76 5.21 -9.16
C VAL A 47 8.84 6.28 -9.07
N LYS A 48 8.85 7.27 -9.98
CA LYS A 48 9.78 8.41 -9.92
C LYS A 48 9.65 9.18 -8.62
N SER A 49 8.42 9.41 -8.16
CA SER A 49 8.15 10.04 -6.85
C SER A 49 8.74 9.22 -5.71
N SER A 50 8.54 7.91 -5.73
CA SER A 50 9.09 6.99 -4.71
C SER A 50 10.61 6.94 -4.73
N LEU A 51 11.24 6.86 -5.91
CA LEU A 51 12.70 6.87 -6.04
C LEU A 51 13.33 8.15 -5.51
N LYS A 52 12.66 9.29 -5.68
CA LYS A 52 13.11 10.58 -5.12
C LYS A 52 13.02 10.62 -3.61
N ALA A 53 11.97 10.03 -3.01
CA ALA A 53 11.77 10.01 -1.57
C ALA A 53 12.64 8.95 -0.86
N PHE A 54 13.02 7.88 -1.56
CA PHE A 54 13.65 6.69 -1.00
C PHE A 54 14.97 6.98 -0.24
N PRO A 55 15.94 7.76 -0.77
CA PRO A 55 17.22 7.97 -0.08
C PRO A 55 17.05 8.61 1.30
N GLU A 56 16.21 9.61 1.42
CA GLU A 56 15.92 10.28 2.69
C GLU A 56 15.18 9.33 3.65
N TRP A 57 14.12 8.66 3.15
CA TRP A 57 13.31 7.77 3.97
C TRP A 57 14.08 6.55 4.48
N SER A 58 14.81 5.86 3.62
CA SER A 58 15.62 4.70 3.98
C SER A 58 16.78 5.04 4.89
N GLY A 59 17.35 6.25 4.76
CA GLY A 59 18.42 6.76 5.62
C GLY A 59 17.96 7.17 7.02
N MET A 60 16.65 7.32 7.27
CA MET A 60 16.13 7.54 8.62
C MET A 60 16.33 6.31 9.50
N THR A 61 16.69 6.50 10.77
CA THR A 61 16.79 5.37 11.70
C THR A 61 15.44 4.66 11.87
N PRO A 62 15.45 3.32 12.12
CA PRO A 62 14.21 2.58 12.37
C PRO A 62 13.33 3.21 13.47
N LEU A 63 13.96 3.76 14.52
CA LEU A 63 13.25 4.44 15.61
C LEU A 63 12.49 5.69 15.13
N VAL A 64 13.07 6.48 14.23
CA VAL A 64 12.40 7.69 13.68
C VAL A 64 11.21 7.28 12.83
N ARG A 65 11.34 6.24 11.99
CA ARG A 65 10.22 5.70 11.23
C ARG A 65 9.13 5.12 12.12
N SER A 66 9.50 4.37 13.17
CA SER A 66 8.57 3.83 14.17
C SER A 66 7.70 4.92 14.82
N ARG A 67 8.30 6.06 15.21
CA ARG A 67 7.54 7.19 15.79
C ARG A 67 6.48 7.73 14.83
N LYS A 68 6.73 7.73 13.52
CA LYS A 68 5.73 8.11 12.51
C LYS A 68 4.62 7.07 12.37
N MET A 69 4.95 5.78 12.58
CA MET A 69 3.93 4.71 12.61
C MET A 69 3.01 4.83 13.82
N PHE A 70 3.53 5.18 15.02
CA PHE A 70 2.70 5.51 16.18
C PHE A 70 1.74 6.67 15.89
N LYS A 71 2.25 7.71 15.21
CA LYS A 71 1.40 8.85 14.83
C LYS A 71 0.33 8.46 13.82
N LEU A 72 0.66 7.61 12.85
CA LEU A 72 -0.31 7.08 11.89
C LEU A 72 -1.41 6.28 12.60
N LYS A 73 -1.03 5.39 13.55
CA LYS A 73 -1.97 4.64 14.37
C LYS A 73 -2.96 5.57 15.06
N GLU A 74 -2.47 6.59 15.77
CA GLU A 74 -3.29 7.58 16.47
C GLU A 74 -4.29 8.30 15.54
N ILE A 75 -3.84 8.69 14.35
CA ILE A 75 -4.68 9.38 13.36
C ILE A 75 -5.78 8.46 12.84
N ILE A 76 -5.45 7.21 12.51
CA ILE A 76 -6.45 6.23 12.04
C ILE A 76 -7.48 5.96 13.13
N GLU A 77 -7.06 5.73 14.37
CA GLU A 77 -7.97 5.52 15.52
C GLU A 77 -8.93 6.70 15.70
N LYS A 78 -8.41 7.91 15.63
CA LYS A 78 -9.22 9.14 15.76
C LYS A 78 -10.22 9.32 14.61
N ARG A 79 -9.86 8.91 13.41
CA ARG A 79 -10.65 9.13 12.18
C ARG A 79 -11.28 7.84 11.63
N GLN A 80 -11.32 6.75 12.40
CA GLN A 80 -11.87 5.46 11.96
C GLN A 80 -13.33 5.54 11.49
N ASN A 81 -14.13 6.43 12.10
CA ASN A 81 -15.53 6.63 11.70
C ASN A 81 -15.67 7.25 10.31
N GLU A 82 -14.72 8.08 9.88
CA GLU A 82 -14.69 8.64 8.52
C GLU A 82 -14.40 7.53 7.50
N LEU A 83 -13.40 6.68 7.78
CA LEU A 83 -13.07 5.52 6.95
C LEU A 83 -14.25 4.54 6.86
N ALA A 84 -14.86 4.20 8.01
CA ALA A 84 -15.98 3.26 8.06
C ALA A 84 -17.19 3.74 7.23
N LYS A 85 -17.50 5.05 7.26
CA LYS A 85 -18.58 5.62 6.43
C LYS A 85 -18.30 5.45 4.94
N LEU A 86 -17.07 5.68 4.48
CA LEU A 86 -16.68 5.51 3.08
C LEU A 86 -16.76 4.03 2.67
N ILE A 87 -16.31 3.12 3.53
CA ILE A 87 -16.42 1.68 3.29
C ILE A 87 -17.89 1.26 3.17
N THR A 88 -18.74 1.67 4.11
CA THR A 88 -20.18 1.37 4.05
C THR A 88 -20.81 1.91 2.78
N LEU A 89 -20.43 3.12 2.36
CA LEU A 89 -21.00 3.78 1.17
C LEU A 89 -20.65 3.05 -0.13
N GLU A 90 -19.39 2.65 -0.31
CA GLU A 90 -18.88 2.11 -1.58
C GLU A 90 -18.88 0.57 -1.63
N HIS A 91 -18.66 -0.09 -0.47
CA HIS A 91 -18.66 -1.55 -0.39
C HIS A 91 -20.03 -2.14 0.00
N GLY A 92 -20.82 -1.43 0.81
CA GLY A 92 -22.14 -1.88 1.27
C GLY A 92 -22.13 -2.76 2.53
N LYS A 93 -20.96 -2.98 3.19
CA LYS A 93 -20.95 -3.65 4.49
C LYS A 93 -21.51 -2.72 5.58
N THR A 94 -21.96 -3.30 6.69
CA THR A 94 -22.47 -2.53 7.82
C THR A 94 -21.37 -1.62 8.40
N PHE A 95 -21.76 -0.58 9.10
CA PHE A 95 -20.81 0.33 9.73
C PHE A 95 -19.95 -0.38 10.78
N ASP A 96 -20.55 -1.29 11.56
CA ASP A 96 -19.84 -2.07 12.59
C ASP A 96 -18.85 -3.06 11.96
N ASP A 97 -19.19 -3.72 10.83
CA ASP A 97 -18.26 -4.55 10.08
C ASP A 97 -17.09 -3.73 9.50
N ALA A 98 -17.37 -2.50 9.05
CA ALA A 98 -16.33 -1.60 8.56
C ALA A 98 -15.37 -1.17 9.69
N LEU A 99 -15.89 -0.88 10.88
CA LEU A 99 -15.04 -0.63 12.07
C LEU A 99 -14.22 -1.86 12.45
N GLY A 100 -14.82 -3.06 12.42
CA GLY A 100 -14.13 -4.32 12.69
C GLY A 100 -13.00 -4.62 11.68
N GLU A 101 -13.19 -4.23 10.41
CA GLU A 101 -12.16 -4.30 9.39
C GLU A 101 -10.98 -3.37 9.71
N ILE A 102 -11.28 -2.10 10.04
CA ILE A 102 -10.28 -1.09 10.38
C ILE A 102 -9.47 -1.53 11.61
N ALA A 103 -10.13 -2.06 12.64
CA ALA A 103 -9.47 -2.55 13.85
C ALA A 103 -8.43 -3.64 13.53
N ARG A 104 -8.76 -4.62 12.67
CA ARG A 104 -7.81 -5.65 12.24
C ARG A 104 -6.67 -5.11 11.38
N GLY A 105 -6.91 -4.05 10.62
CA GLY A 105 -5.84 -3.33 9.91
C GLY A 105 -4.90 -2.61 10.87
N LEU A 106 -5.46 -1.97 11.91
CA LEU A 106 -4.71 -1.28 12.95
C LEU A 106 -3.76 -2.19 13.74
N GLU A 107 -4.10 -3.46 13.96
CA GLU A 107 -3.21 -4.44 14.60
C GLU A 107 -1.88 -4.57 13.85
N VAL A 108 -1.87 -4.49 12.52
CA VAL A 108 -0.65 -4.54 11.72
C VAL A 108 0.11 -3.20 11.73
N VAL A 109 -0.60 -2.08 11.80
CA VAL A 109 0.05 -0.77 12.03
C VAL A 109 0.75 -0.78 13.40
N GLU A 110 0.11 -1.31 14.43
CA GLU A 110 0.68 -1.48 15.77
C GLU A 110 1.91 -2.39 15.76
N PHE A 111 1.86 -3.54 15.08
CA PHE A 111 3.03 -4.37 14.82
C PHE A 111 4.16 -3.58 14.16
N SER A 112 3.84 -2.72 13.18
CA SER A 112 4.82 -1.89 12.47
C SER A 112 5.50 -0.85 13.37
N CYS A 113 4.86 -0.44 14.46
CA CYS A 113 5.48 0.42 15.46
C CYS A 113 6.67 -0.27 16.18
N GLY A 114 6.65 -1.60 16.27
CA GLY A 114 7.71 -2.42 16.86
C GLY A 114 8.86 -2.78 15.92
N ILE A 115 8.84 -2.34 14.68
CA ILE A 115 9.83 -2.69 13.63
C ILE A 115 11.30 -2.55 14.06
N PRO A 116 11.72 -1.54 14.88
CA PRO A 116 13.12 -1.47 15.31
C PRO A 116 13.63 -2.75 15.98
N ASN A 117 12.76 -3.48 16.69
CA ASN A 117 13.12 -4.73 17.34
C ASN A 117 13.19 -5.92 16.38
N HIS A 118 12.47 -5.86 15.24
CA HIS A 118 12.44 -6.91 14.23
C HIS A 118 13.54 -6.78 13.17
N LEU A 119 14.18 -5.61 13.08
CA LEU A 119 15.29 -5.36 12.15
C LEU A 119 16.65 -5.69 12.75
N ALA A 120 16.72 -6.29 13.95
CA ALA A 120 17.96 -6.75 14.53
C ALA A 120 18.58 -7.87 13.68
N GLY A 121 19.82 -7.70 13.28
CA GLY A 121 20.60 -8.74 12.61
C GLY A 121 21.17 -9.76 13.59
N ASN A 122 21.80 -10.79 13.06
CA ASN A 122 22.51 -11.80 13.85
C ASN A 122 24.03 -11.60 13.73
N PHE A 123 24.74 -11.93 14.79
CA PHE A 123 26.19 -11.99 14.83
C PHE A 123 26.65 -13.36 15.36
N THR A 124 27.63 -13.98 14.70
CA THR A 124 28.26 -15.22 15.14
C THR A 124 29.75 -15.07 15.02
N SER A 125 30.45 -15.18 16.17
CA SER A 125 31.93 -15.17 16.18
C SER A 125 32.49 -16.55 15.85
N ASN A 126 33.65 -16.56 15.19
CA ASN A 126 34.40 -17.78 14.87
C ASN A 126 33.59 -18.87 14.11
N VAL A 127 32.76 -18.48 13.14
CA VAL A 127 32.07 -19.42 12.26
C VAL A 127 33.06 -20.25 11.41
N GLY A 128 34.27 -19.78 11.28
CA GLY A 128 35.45 -20.43 10.72
C GLY A 128 36.70 -19.88 11.42
N ARG A 129 37.88 -20.43 11.16
CA ARG A 129 39.11 -19.97 11.80
C ARG A 129 39.40 -18.51 11.46
N SER A 130 39.29 -17.62 12.46
CA SER A 130 39.43 -16.15 12.33
C SER A 130 38.39 -15.50 11.39
N ILE A 131 37.17 -16.06 11.32
CA ILE A 131 36.08 -15.55 10.52
C ILE A 131 34.86 -15.32 11.42
N ASP A 132 34.34 -14.09 11.42
CA ASP A 132 33.07 -13.72 12.03
C ASP A 132 32.01 -13.57 10.91
N SER A 133 30.75 -13.83 11.24
CA SER A 133 29.60 -13.64 10.32
C SER A 133 28.53 -12.78 10.97
N TRP A 134 27.93 -11.91 10.18
CA TRP A 134 26.82 -11.08 10.61
C TRP A 134 25.82 -10.90 9.47
N SER A 135 24.56 -10.61 9.83
CA SER A 135 23.50 -10.26 8.89
C SER A 135 22.92 -8.90 9.20
N ASP A 136 22.49 -8.21 8.17
CA ASP A 136 21.85 -6.90 8.26
C ASP A 136 20.62 -6.86 7.33
N TYR A 137 19.55 -6.20 7.79
CA TYR A 137 18.33 -6.02 7.00
C TYR A 137 18.38 -4.68 6.29
N GLN A 138 18.30 -4.73 4.96
CA GLN A 138 18.28 -3.55 4.10
C GLN A 138 16.93 -3.39 3.41
N PRO A 139 16.42 -2.15 3.23
CA PRO A 139 15.22 -1.92 2.44
C PRO A 139 15.45 -2.30 0.98
N MET A 140 14.43 -2.85 0.34
CA MET A 140 14.50 -3.31 -1.06
C MET A 140 14.40 -2.18 -2.08
N GLY A 141 13.88 -1.02 -1.69
CA GLY A 141 13.60 0.10 -2.59
C GLY A 141 12.10 0.38 -2.72
N VAL A 142 11.59 0.43 -3.94
CA VAL A 142 10.16 0.64 -4.21
C VAL A 142 9.45 -0.71 -4.28
N CYS A 143 8.42 -0.87 -3.44
CA CYS A 143 7.53 -2.02 -3.44
C CYS A 143 6.13 -1.59 -3.90
N ALA A 144 5.30 -2.55 -4.30
CA ALA A 144 3.91 -2.29 -4.66
C ALA A 144 2.96 -3.27 -3.99
N GLY A 145 1.72 -2.84 -3.79
CA GLY A 145 0.62 -3.66 -3.29
C GLY A 145 -0.63 -3.51 -4.13
N ILE A 146 -1.23 -4.64 -4.51
CA ILE A 146 -2.48 -4.68 -5.27
C ILE A 146 -3.52 -5.35 -4.38
N THR A 147 -4.59 -4.60 -4.04
CA THR A 147 -5.56 -5.01 -3.03
C THR A 147 -6.96 -5.19 -3.59
N PRO A 148 -7.76 -6.13 -3.03
CA PRO A 148 -9.11 -6.42 -3.47
C PRO A 148 -10.13 -5.44 -2.88
N PHE A 149 -11.38 -5.51 -3.39
CA PHE A 149 -12.48 -4.67 -2.92
C PHE A 149 -13.09 -5.12 -1.58
N ASN A 150 -13.00 -6.39 -1.23
CA ASN A 150 -13.74 -6.94 -0.08
C ASN A 150 -13.24 -6.46 1.30
N PHE A 151 -12.01 -5.93 1.37
CA PHE A 151 -11.42 -5.31 2.55
C PHE A 151 -10.56 -4.11 2.14
N PRO A 152 -11.17 -2.96 1.78
CA PRO A 152 -10.47 -1.82 1.16
C PRO A 152 -9.51 -1.09 2.11
N ILE A 153 -9.60 -1.32 3.42
CA ILE A 153 -8.67 -0.75 4.42
C ILE A 153 -7.80 -1.81 5.06
N MET A 154 -8.36 -2.94 5.47
CA MET A 154 -7.60 -3.98 6.17
C MET A 154 -6.44 -4.49 5.33
N VAL A 155 -6.67 -4.83 4.06
CA VAL A 155 -5.62 -5.41 3.20
C VAL A 155 -4.52 -4.40 2.84
N PRO A 156 -4.80 -3.14 2.48
CA PRO A 156 -3.76 -2.12 2.40
C PRO A 156 -2.91 -1.99 3.66
N LEU A 157 -3.55 -1.98 4.85
CA LEU A 157 -2.85 -1.89 6.13
C LEU A 157 -2.02 -3.14 6.47
N TRP A 158 -2.27 -4.27 5.84
CA TRP A 158 -1.42 -5.47 5.97
C TRP A 158 -0.12 -5.37 5.15
N MET A 159 -0.06 -4.47 4.17
CA MET A 159 1.04 -4.38 3.22
C MET A 159 1.97 -3.19 3.49
N PHE A 160 1.46 -1.96 3.24
CA PHE A 160 2.31 -0.78 3.21
C PHE A 160 2.92 -0.40 4.58
N PRO A 161 2.24 -0.53 5.75
CA PRO A 161 2.82 -0.11 7.01
C PRO A 161 4.12 -0.84 7.34
N VAL A 162 4.13 -2.16 7.18
CA VAL A 162 5.34 -2.98 7.39
C VAL A 162 6.43 -2.59 6.39
N ALA A 163 6.08 -2.45 5.11
CA ALA A 163 7.04 -2.10 4.06
C ALA A 163 7.71 -0.75 4.33
N ILE A 164 6.94 0.30 4.63
CA ILE A 164 7.50 1.63 4.88
C ILE A 164 8.24 1.72 6.21
N ALA A 165 7.78 1.03 7.27
CA ALA A 165 8.49 0.96 8.54
C ALA A 165 9.87 0.30 8.38
N CYS A 166 10.01 -0.68 7.48
CA CYS A 166 11.29 -1.27 7.10
C CYS A 166 12.18 -0.35 6.23
N GLY A 167 11.70 0.82 5.83
CA GLY A 167 12.46 1.80 5.05
C GLY A 167 12.21 1.76 3.54
N ASN A 168 11.27 0.97 3.05
CA ASN A 168 10.87 0.96 1.65
C ASN A 168 9.93 2.12 1.32
N CYS A 169 9.83 2.49 0.04
CA CYS A 169 8.70 3.24 -0.49
C CYS A 169 7.66 2.28 -1.07
N PHE A 170 6.40 2.71 -1.12
CA PHE A 170 5.31 1.83 -1.49
C PHE A 170 4.32 2.47 -2.45
N ILE A 171 3.92 1.71 -3.48
CA ILE A 171 2.88 2.08 -4.44
C ILE A 171 1.68 1.19 -4.18
N LEU A 172 0.57 1.78 -3.75
CA LEU A 172 -0.67 1.08 -3.46
C LEU A 172 -1.64 1.20 -4.63
N LYS A 173 -2.11 0.06 -5.14
CA LYS A 173 -3.19 0.00 -6.13
C LYS A 173 -4.42 -0.64 -5.48
N PRO A 174 -5.36 0.16 -4.97
CA PRO A 174 -6.62 -0.35 -4.42
C PRO A 174 -7.55 -0.86 -5.54
N SER A 175 -8.65 -1.47 -5.14
CA SER A 175 -9.75 -1.74 -6.05
C SER A 175 -10.36 -0.45 -6.59
N GLU A 176 -10.75 -0.45 -7.87
CA GLU A 176 -11.48 0.65 -8.51
C GLU A 176 -12.96 0.71 -8.10
N ARG A 177 -13.45 -0.27 -7.32
CA ARG A 177 -14.85 -0.33 -6.88
C ARG A 177 -15.12 0.52 -5.65
N ASP A 178 -14.14 0.64 -4.75
CA ASP A 178 -14.28 1.27 -3.43
C ASP A 178 -13.00 1.97 -2.96
N PRO A 179 -12.43 2.87 -3.78
CA PRO A 179 -11.11 3.46 -3.54
C PRO A 179 -11.11 4.62 -2.53
N SER A 180 -12.27 5.21 -2.20
CA SER A 180 -12.32 6.47 -1.45
C SER A 180 -11.77 6.34 -0.03
N SER A 181 -12.03 5.24 0.65
CA SER A 181 -11.48 4.98 1.98
C SER A 181 -9.94 4.86 1.95
N THR A 182 -9.40 4.17 0.94
CA THR A 182 -7.96 4.05 0.72
C THR A 182 -7.34 5.40 0.35
N ARG A 183 -8.03 6.22 -0.45
CA ARG A 183 -7.58 7.58 -0.80
C ARG A 183 -7.47 8.45 0.46
N LEU A 184 -8.46 8.41 1.35
CA LEU A 184 -8.42 9.11 2.64
C LEU A 184 -7.27 8.60 3.52
N LEU A 185 -7.02 7.29 3.53
CA LEU A 185 -5.90 6.69 4.26
C LEU A 185 -4.54 7.23 3.81
N THR A 186 -4.35 7.51 2.50
CA THR A 186 -3.09 8.10 2.02
C THR A 186 -2.88 9.52 2.53
N GLU A 187 -3.94 10.30 2.74
CA GLU A 187 -3.85 11.62 3.39
C GLU A 187 -3.45 11.50 4.86
N MET A 188 -3.99 10.50 5.58
CA MET A 188 -3.61 10.24 6.97
C MET A 188 -2.13 9.86 7.11
N VAL A 189 -1.57 9.15 6.15
CA VAL A 189 -0.14 8.82 6.09
C VAL A 189 0.71 10.10 5.99
N LEU A 190 0.30 11.05 5.14
CA LEU A 190 0.97 12.34 5.03
C LEU A 190 0.82 13.18 6.31
N GLU A 191 -0.39 13.20 6.91
CA GLU A 191 -0.68 13.86 8.19
C GLU A 191 0.18 13.30 9.34
N ALA A 192 0.53 12.02 9.31
CA ALA A 192 1.44 11.39 10.27
C ALA A 192 2.91 11.86 10.13
N GLY A 193 3.19 12.70 9.15
CA GLY A 193 4.52 13.23 8.86
C GLY A 193 5.43 12.25 8.10
N ILE A 194 4.85 11.24 7.46
CA ILE A 194 5.56 10.38 6.50
C ILE A 194 5.73 11.19 5.23
N PRO A 195 6.97 11.34 4.68
CA PRO A 195 7.23 12.22 3.55
C PRO A 195 6.43 11.86 2.30
N ALA A 196 6.07 12.87 1.52
CA ALA A 196 5.48 12.68 0.20
C ALA A 196 6.38 11.79 -0.68
N GLY A 197 5.76 10.88 -1.43
CA GLY A 197 6.48 9.90 -2.26
C GLY A 197 6.83 8.57 -1.55
N VAL A 198 6.82 8.51 -0.21
CA VAL A 198 7.01 7.24 0.52
C VAL A 198 5.82 6.31 0.30
N LEU A 199 4.60 6.84 0.34
CA LEU A 199 3.39 6.15 -0.10
C LEU A 199 2.76 6.91 -1.27
N ASN A 200 2.56 6.23 -2.39
CA ASN A 200 1.77 6.71 -3.51
C ASN A 200 0.60 5.76 -3.75
N MET A 201 -0.51 6.27 -4.30
CA MET A 201 -1.68 5.46 -4.66
C MET A 201 -2.03 5.68 -6.13
N ILE A 202 -2.18 4.58 -6.85
CA ILE A 202 -2.60 4.55 -8.26
C ILE A 202 -3.91 3.78 -8.37
N ASN A 203 -4.94 4.42 -8.87
CA ASN A 203 -6.18 3.76 -9.28
C ASN A 203 -6.01 3.16 -10.67
N GLY A 204 -6.80 2.16 -11.02
CA GLY A 204 -6.83 1.59 -12.36
C GLY A 204 -7.00 0.09 -12.37
N GLY A 205 -7.35 -0.43 -13.55
CA GLY A 205 -7.56 -1.85 -13.82
C GLY A 205 -6.29 -2.57 -14.25
N LYS A 206 -6.46 -3.48 -15.23
CA LYS A 206 -5.39 -4.37 -15.70
C LYS A 206 -4.16 -3.63 -16.22
N GLU A 207 -4.31 -2.51 -16.95
CA GLU A 207 -3.19 -1.74 -17.48
C GLU A 207 -2.26 -1.25 -16.37
N ALA A 208 -2.81 -0.70 -15.30
CA ALA A 208 -2.02 -0.26 -14.16
C ALA A 208 -1.34 -1.44 -13.43
N VAL A 209 -2.04 -2.59 -13.33
CA VAL A 209 -1.47 -3.81 -12.75
C VAL A 209 -0.28 -4.29 -13.57
N ASP A 210 -0.44 -4.44 -14.89
CA ASP A 210 0.63 -4.89 -15.78
C ASP A 210 1.84 -3.93 -15.72
N ALA A 211 1.58 -2.63 -15.73
CA ALA A 211 2.64 -1.63 -15.59
C ALA A 211 3.42 -1.78 -14.26
N ILE A 212 2.74 -2.04 -13.13
CA ILE A 212 3.38 -2.33 -11.85
C ILE A 212 4.24 -3.59 -11.93
N LEU A 213 3.69 -4.67 -12.50
CA LEU A 213 4.39 -5.96 -12.56
C LEU A 213 5.64 -5.92 -13.46
N GLN A 214 5.62 -5.07 -14.50
CA GLN A 214 6.70 -4.97 -15.49
C GLN A 214 7.72 -3.88 -15.18
N HIS A 215 7.41 -2.92 -14.29
CA HIS A 215 8.27 -1.78 -14.04
C HIS A 215 9.61 -2.19 -13.41
N LYS A 216 10.73 -1.86 -14.06
CA LYS A 216 12.10 -2.28 -13.67
C LYS A 216 12.53 -1.83 -12.27
N ASP A 217 12.03 -0.67 -11.80
CA ASP A 217 12.42 -0.07 -10.52
C ASP A 217 11.46 -0.45 -9.36
N ILE A 218 10.49 -1.33 -9.58
CA ILE A 218 9.70 -1.97 -8.52
C ILE A 218 10.36 -3.30 -8.17
N SER A 219 10.85 -3.43 -6.93
CA SER A 219 11.62 -4.58 -6.46
C SER A 219 10.76 -5.72 -5.90
N GLY A 220 9.58 -5.42 -5.40
CA GLY A 220 8.68 -6.41 -4.80
C GLY A 220 7.22 -6.06 -4.97
N VAL A 221 6.37 -7.09 -5.07
CA VAL A 221 4.91 -6.96 -5.22
C VAL A 221 4.21 -7.84 -4.21
N SER A 222 3.22 -7.26 -3.51
CA SER A 222 2.26 -7.97 -2.69
C SER A 222 0.88 -7.90 -3.32
N PHE A 223 0.16 -9.02 -3.34
CA PHE A 223 -1.17 -9.14 -3.94
C PHE A 223 -2.09 -9.95 -3.04
N VAL A 224 -3.32 -9.50 -2.91
CA VAL A 224 -4.44 -10.30 -2.36
C VAL A 224 -5.61 -10.25 -3.32
N GLY A 225 -6.18 -11.40 -3.66
CA GLY A 225 -7.34 -11.47 -4.54
C GLY A 225 -7.73 -12.90 -4.92
N SER A 226 -8.36 -13.08 -6.08
CA SER A 226 -8.76 -14.40 -6.56
C SER A 226 -7.56 -15.24 -6.99
N THR A 227 -7.65 -16.56 -6.86
CA THR A 227 -6.57 -17.51 -7.20
C THR A 227 -6.06 -17.36 -8.64
N PRO A 228 -6.89 -17.20 -9.68
CA PRO A 228 -6.39 -17.02 -11.04
C PRO A 228 -5.55 -15.75 -11.20
N ILE A 229 -5.95 -14.66 -10.56
CA ILE A 229 -5.21 -13.39 -10.63
C ILE A 229 -3.93 -13.47 -9.77
N ALA A 230 -3.97 -14.12 -8.61
CA ALA A 230 -2.77 -14.37 -7.80
C ALA A 230 -1.70 -15.14 -8.59
N HIS A 231 -2.11 -16.18 -9.30
CA HIS A 231 -1.22 -16.96 -10.19
C HIS A 231 -0.64 -16.07 -11.31
N TYR A 232 -1.48 -15.28 -11.97
CA TYR A 232 -1.04 -14.33 -12.98
C TYR A 232 0.00 -13.35 -12.45
N VAL A 233 -0.29 -12.70 -11.32
CA VAL A 233 0.61 -11.73 -10.66
C VAL A 233 1.93 -12.38 -10.28
N TYR A 234 1.89 -13.59 -9.71
CA TYR A 234 3.08 -14.33 -9.34
C TYR A 234 3.97 -14.63 -10.55
N CYS A 235 3.39 -15.24 -11.58
CA CYS A 235 4.13 -15.61 -12.80
C CYS A 235 4.69 -14.36 -13.52
N GLU A 236 3.87 -13.32 -13.67
CA GLU A 236 4.28 -12.13 -14.40
C GLU A 236 5.38 -11.36 -13.66
N ALA A 237 5.21 -11.09 -12.37
CA ALA A 237 6.22 -10.38 -11.58
C ALA A 237 7.56 -11.16 -11.49
N ALA A 238 7.50 -12.49 -11.39
CA ALA A 238 8.70 -13.34 -11.36
C ALA A 238 9.53 -13.25 -12.65
N LYS A 239 8.89 -13.09 -13.83
CA LYS A 239 9.59 -12.86 -15.11
C LYS A 239 10.48 -11.62 -15.09
N TYR A 240 10.09 -10.61 -14.32
CA TYR A 240 10.84 -9.35 -14.15
C TYR A 240 11.73 -9.34 -12.90
N GLY A 241 12.00 -10.51 -12.31
CA GLY A 241 12.94 -10.66 -11.19
C GLY A 241 12.47 -10.06 -9.86
N LYS A 242 11.16 -9.80 -9.70
CA LYS A 242 10.61 -9.21 -8.48
C LYS A 242 10.41 -10.26 -7.39
N LYS A 243 10.55 -9.83 -6.12
CA LYS A 243 10.01 -10.62 -5.00
C LYS A 243 8.49 -10.53 -5.01
N VAL A 244 7.81 -11.67 -4.86
CA VAL A 244 6.35 -11.75 -4.99
C VAL A 244 5.76 -12.43 -3.76
N GLN A 245 4.74 -11.79 -3.21
CA GLN A 245 3.82 -12.40 -2.24
C GLN A 245 2.42 -12.32 -2.85
N ALA A 246 1.93 -13.40 -3.42
CA ALA A 246 0.61 -13.45 -4.06
C ALA A 246 -0.30 -14.40 -3.28
N MET A 247 -1.28 -13.83 -2.59
CA MET A 247 -2.26 -14.56 -1.79
C MET A 247 -3.58 -14.65 -2.57
N GLY A 248 -3.93 -15.85 -2.99
CA GLY A 248 -5.13 -16.14 -3.75
C GLY A 248 -6.02 -17.17 -3.07
N GLY A 249 -7.34 -16.95 -3.08
CA GLY A 249 -8.29 -17.80 -2.37
C GLY A 249 -8.25 -17.57 -0.86
N ALA A 250 -9.39 -17.53 -0.22
CA ALA A 250 -9.50 -17.04 1.16
C ALA A 250 -8.92 -17.95 2.27
N LYS A 251 -8.35 -19.09 1.97
CA LYS A 251 -7.95 -20.11 2.97
C LYS A 251 -6.66 -20.83 2.58
N ASN A 252 -5.73 -20.12 2.07
CA ASN A 252 -4.41 -20.60 1.71
C ASN A 252 -3.38 -20.22 2.78
#